data_e68480a8671c693696abcfb1fee5cd88
#
_entry.id   e68480a8671c693696abcfb1fee5cd88
#
_cell.length_a   1.000
_cell.length_b   1.000
_cell.length_c   1.000
_cell.angle_alpha   90.00
_cell.angle_beta   90.00
_cell.angle_gamma   90.00
#
_symmetry.space_group_name_H-M   'P 1'
#
loop_
_entity.id
_entity.type
_entity.pdbx_description
1 polymer ?
#
loop_
_entity_poly.entity_id
_entity_poly.type
_entity_poly.pdbx_seq_one_letter_code
_entity_poly.pdbx_strand_id
1 'polypeptide(L)'
;MTAELAIYEKFIDAGIPHYCGADSFALNGAFCGYGVDYAKLGVETADMVIEVLQGADPATTPIKTFDNGIVTVNTETAEALGIDYSGFAEKCTSVVETVTAEEFE
;
A
#
# COMPACT_ATOMS: atom_id res chain seq x y z
N MET A 1 9.11 -8.94 3.74
CA MET A 1 9.54 -8.90 2.33
C MET A 1 10.14 -10.21 1.88
N THR A 2 11.24 -10.71 2.42
CA THR A 2 11.82 -12.01 2.03
C THR A 2 10.84 -13.19 2.07
N ALA A 3 9.88 -13.17 3.00
CA ALA A 3 8.86 -14.21 3.10
C ALA A 3 7.88 -14.16 1.91
N GLU A 4 7.49 -12.97 1.44
CA GLU A 4 6.59 -12.82 0.29
C GLU A 4 7.24 -13.34 -0.99
N LEU A 5 8.48 -12.95 -1.26
CA LEU A 5 9.27 -13.47 -2.40
C LEU A 5 9.43 -15.00 -2.40
N ALA A 6 9.32 -15.64 -1.23
CA ALA A 6 9.41 -17.08 -1.11
C ALA A 6 8.08 -17.83 -1.35
N ILE A 7 6.95 -17.11 -1.31
CA ILE A 7 5.63 -17.75 -1.35
C ILE A 7 4.71 -17.27 -2.48
N TYR A 8 4.97 -16.11 -3.11
CA TYR A 8 4.04 -15.54 -4.10
C TYR A 8 3.78 -16.48 -5.28
N GLU A 9 4.80 -17.18 -5.77
CA GLU A 9 4.64 -18.15 -6.87
C GLU A 9 3.66 -19.27 -6.49
N LYS A 10 3.65 -19.72 -5.23
CA LYS A 10 2.71 -20.75 -4.76
C LYS A 10 1.27 -20.28 -4.77
N PHE A 11 1.03 -18.99 -4.52
CA PHE A 11 -0.31 -18.41 -4.65
C PHE A 11 -0.73 -18.32 -6.11
N ILE A 12 0.18 -17.95 -7.01
CA ILE A 12 -0.08 -17.92 -8.46
C ILE A 12 -0.40 -19.34 -8.96
N ASP A 13 0.41 -20.33 -8.62
CA ASP A 13 0.22 -21.72 -9.02
C ASP A 13 -1.09 -22.31 -8.50
N ALA A 14 -1.52 -21.88 -7.32
CA ALA A 14 -2.80 -22.27 -6.74
C ALA A 14 -4.00 -21.49 -7.28
N GLY A 15 -3.79 -20.46 -8.11
CA GLY A 15 -4.84 -19.58 -8.62
C GLY A 15 -5.47 -18.70 -7.55
N ILE A 16 -4.73 -18.37 -6.47
CA ILE A 16 -5.24 -17.62 -5.32
C ILE A 16 -4.68 -16.20 -5.34
N PRO A 17 -5.53 -15.17 -5.50
CA PRO A 17 -5.08 -13.78 -5.38
C PRO A 17 -4.70 -13.47 -3.93
N HIS A 18 -3.46 -13.08 -3.71
CA HIS A 18 -2.92 -12.73 -2.40
C HIS A 18 -3.04 -11.22 -2.17
N TYR A 19 -3.80 -10.82 -1.15
CA TYR A 19 -4.00 -9.43 -0.73
C TYR A 19 -3.20 -9.14 0.53
N CYS A 20 -2.50 -8.03 0.54
CA CYS A 20 -1.59 -7.65 1.62
C CYS A 20 -1.83 -6.24 2.14
N GLY A 21 -1.26 -5.92 3.30
CA GLY A 21 -1.43 -4.65 4.01
C GLY A 21 -0.39 -3.58 3.67
N ALA A 22 0.44 -3.76 2.63
CA ALA A 22 1.42 -2.77 2.21
C ALA A 22 1.79 -2.93 0.73
N ASP A 23 2.25 -1.84 0.13
CA ASP A 23 2.74 -1.75 -1.24
C ASP A 23 3.95 -2.65 -1.51
N SER A 24 4.87 -2.74 -0.55
CA SER A 24 6.06 -3.58 -0.65
C SER A 24 5.77 -5.07 -0.85
N PHE A 25 4.65 -5.56 -0.35
CA PHE A 25 4.24 -6.94 -0.61
C PHE A 25 3.73 -7.14 -2.04
N ALA A 26 3.01 -6.15 -2.59
CA ALA A 26 2.63 -6.18 -4.00
C ALA A 26 3.86 -6.14 -4.90
N LEU A 27 4.88 -5.32 -4.57
CA LEU A 27 6.16 -5.30 -5.26
C LEU A 27 6.85 -6.67 -5.20
N ASN A 28 6.78 -7.38 -4.08
CA ASN A 28 7.39 -8.70 -3.93
C ASN A 28 6.52 -9.87 -4.46
N GLY A 29 5.49 -9.57 -5.26
CA GLY A 29 4.73 -10.57 -6.01
C GLY A 29 3.31 -10.84 -5.52
N ALA A 30 2.85 -10.24 -4.41
CA ALA A 30 1.44 -10.32 -4.04
C ALA A 30 0.57 -9.62 -5.11
N PHE A 31 -0.64 -10.10 -5.34
CA PHE A 31 -1.54 -9.53 -6.33
C PHE A 31 -1.85 -8.06 -6.04
N CYS A 32 -2.16 -7.75 -4.79
CA CYS A 32 -2.58 -6.42 -4.39
C CYS A 32 -2.15 -6.10 -2.96
N GLY A 33 -1.60 -4.91 -2.75
CA GLY A 33 -1.35 -4.32 -1.44
C GLY A 33 -2.23 -3.10 -1.21
N TYR A 34 -2.88 -3.01 -0.05
CA TYR A 34 -3.56 -1.79 0.39
C TYR A 34 -2.81 -1.23 1.60
N GLY A 35 -2.10 -0.15 1.40
CA GLY A 35 -1.22 0.43 2.39
C GLY A 35 -1.41 1.93 2.58
N VAL A 36 -0.72 2.46 3.56
CA VAL A 36 -0.72 3.89 3.87
C VAL A 36 0.15 4.64 2.87
N ASP A 37 -0.34 5.78 2.40
CA ASP A 37 0.48 6.76 1.68
C ASP A 37 1.43 7.45 2.68
N TYR A 38 2.66 6.94 2.78
CA TYR A 38 3.66 7.45 3.72
C TYR A 38 4.10 8.88 3.43
N ALA A 39 4.10 9.32 2.17
CA ALA A 39 4.40 10.70 1.82
C ALA A 39 3.35 11.64 2.39
N LYS A 40 2.08 11.30 2.22
CA LYS A 40 0.96 12.07 2.74
C LYS A 40 0.89 12.01 4.27
N LEU A 41 1.15 10.84 4.87
CA LEU A 41 1.28 10.71 6.32
C LEU A 41 2.39 11.61 6.87
N GLY A 42 3.53 11.71 6.17
CA GLY A 42 4.63 12.59 6.54
C GLY A 42 4.23 14.07 6.54
N VAL A 43 3.48 14.51 5.55
CA VAL A 43 2.95 15.90 5.47
C VAL A 43 1.99 16.17 6.62
N GLU A 44 1.00 15.31 6.85
CA GLU A 44 0.04 15.45 7.96
C GLU A 44 0.73 15.46 9.33
N THR A 45 1.79 14.66 9.50
CA THR A 45 2.61 14.66 10.72
C THR A 45 3.35 15.98 10.89
N ALA A 46 3.94 16.51 9.83
CA ALA A 46 4.63 17.80 9.86
C ALA A 46 3.67 18.95 10.21
N ASP A 47 2.45 18.93 9.68
CA ASP A 47 1.42 19.92 10.02
C ASP A 47 1.08 19.89 11.52
N MET A 48 0.93 18.71 12.11
CA MET A 48 0.73 18.57 13.56
C MET A 48 1.93 19.10 14.38
N VAL A 49 3.15 18.87 13.93
CA VAL A 49 4.36 19.43 14.57
C VAL A 49 4.34 20.95 14.51
N ILE A 50 3.97 21.54 13.38
CA ILE A 50 3.87 23.00 13.22
C ILE A 50 2.82 23.56 14.18
N GLU A 51 1.65 22.93 14.34
CA GLU A 51 0.62 23.35 15.30
C GLU A 51 1.19 23.41 16.74
N VAL A 52 1.95 22.38 17.15
CA VAL A 52 2.58 22.34 18.48
C VAL A 52 3.64 23.44 18.62
N LEU A 53 4.49 23.65 17.61
CA LEU A 53 5.48 24.74 17.61
C LEU A 53 4.86 26.13 17.67
N GLN A 54 3.63 26.28 17.18
CA GLN A 54 2.84 27.52 17.25
C GLN A 54 2.08 27.70 18.56
N GLY A 55 2.19 26.74 19.48
CA GLY A 55 1.65 26.84 20.84
C GLY A 55 0.47 25.90 21.15
N ALA A 56 0.10 24.99 20.27
CA ALA A 56 -0.87 23.93 20.61
C ALA A 56 -0.31 23.04 21.71
N ASP A 57 -1.15 22.71 22.70
CA ASP A 57 -0.76 21.81 23.79
C ASP A 57 -0.85 20.35 23.33
N PRO A 58 0.27 19.60 23.31
CA PRO A 58 0.24 18.18 22.92
C PRO A 58 -0.67 17.33 23.79
N ALA A 59 -0.88 17.70 25.05
CA ALA A 59 -1.73 16.94 25.97
C ALA A 59 -3.23 17.01 25.60
N THR A 60 -3.62 18.05 24.88
CA THR A 60 -5.02 18.28 24.44
C THR A 60 -5.19 18.13 22.93
N THR A 61 -4.12 17.94 22.18
CA THR A 61 -4.17 17.71 20.73
C THR A 61 -4.66 16.29 20.47
N PRO A 62 -5.78 16.10 19.74
CA PRO A 62 -6.32 14.76 19.49
C PRO A 62 -5.38 13.94 18.62
N ILE A 63 -5.37 12.63 18.83
CA ILE A 63 -4.73 11.68 17.92
C ILE A 63 -5.47 11.71 16.59
N LYS A 64 -4.74 11.93 15.49
CA LYS A 64 -5.27 11.79 14.13
C LYS A 64 -5.11 10.34 13.67
N THR A 65 -6.16 9.77 13.10
CA THR A 65 -6.12 8.51 12.37
C THR A 65 -5.98 8.80 10.89
N PHE A 66 -5.21 7.99 10.19
CA PHE A 66 -4.92 8.16 8.78
C PHE A 66 -5.40 6.93 8.00
N ASP A 67 -6.41 7.12 7.16
CA ASP A 67 -7.04 6.05 6.37
C ASP A 67 -6.89 6.24 4.85
N ASN A 68 -6.05 7.19 4.42
CA ASN A 68 -5.76 7.41 3.00
C ASN A 68 -4.80 6.33 2.50
N GLY A 69 -5.32 5.16 2.15
CA GLY A 69 -4.54 4.08 1.59
C GLY A 69 -4.32 4.22 0.09
N ILE A 70 -3.20 3.67 -0.36
CA ILE A 70 -2.90 3.43 -1.76
C ILE A 70 -3.14 1.95 -2.04
N VAL A 71 -3.83 1.67 -3.14
CA VAL A 71 -3.88 0.33 -3.71
C VAL A 71 -2.72 0.19 -4.67
N THR A 72 -1.84 -0.78 -4.41
CA THR A 72 -0.75 -1.15 -5.30
C THR A 72 -1.05 -2.52 -5.89
N VAL A 73 -1.09 -2.62 -7.21
CA VAL A 73 -1.38 -3.86 -7.94
C VAL A 73 -0.12 -4.33 -8.64
N ASN A 74 0.23 -5.60 -8.43
CA ASN A 74 1.27 -6.25 -9.23
C ASN A 74 0.65 -6.74 -10.55
N THR A 75 1.04 -6.11 -11.65
CA THR A 75 0.46 -6.36 -12.96
C THR A 75 0.85 -7.73 -13.52
N GLU A 76 2.06 -8.22 -13.23
CA GLU A 76 2.51 -9.56 -13.62
C GLU A 76 1.69 -10.65 -12.93
N THR A 77 1.42 -10.48 -11.63
CA THR A 77 0.60 -11.41 -10.86
C THR A 77 -0.86 -11.34 -11.28
N ALA A 78 -1.38 -10.13 -11.58
CA ALA A 78 -2.73 -9.97 -12.11
C ALA A 78 -2.90 -10.70 -13.45
N GLU A 79 -1.93 -10.56 -14.35
CA GLU A 79 -1.92 -11.23 -15.66
C GLU A 79 -1.82 -12.76 -15.49
N ALA A 80 -0.92 -13.24 -14.65
CA ALA A 80 -0.75 -14.67 -14.40
C ALA A 80 -2.00 -15.34 -13.81
N LEU A 81 -2.76 -14.61 -12.99
CA LEU A 81 -4.03 -15.06 -12.42
C LEU A 81 -5.24 -14.79 -13.34
N GLY A 82 -5.09 -14.01 -14.41
CA GLY A 82 -6.17 -13.60 -15.30
C GLY A 82 -7.22 -12.70 -14.62
N ILE A 83 -6.78 -11.84 -13.70
CA ILE A 83 -7.68 -10.98 -12.91
C ILE A 83 -7.72 -9.58 -13.51
N ASP A 84 -8.94 -9.11 -13.82
CA ASP A 84 -9.22 -7.72 -14.15
C ASP A 84 -9.40 -6.89 -12.86
N TYR A 85 -8.49 -5.94 -12.66
CA TYR A 85 -8.50 -5.03 -11.50
C TYR A 85 -8.98 -3.61 -11.85
N SER A 86 -9.49 -3.39 -13.06
CA SER A 86 -9.96 -2.06 -13.51
C SER A 86 -10.99 -1.43 -12.56
N GLY A 87 -11.80 -2.24 -11.90
CA GLY A 87 -12.77 -1.78 -10.90
C GLY A 87 -12.16 -1.16 -9.63
N PHE A 88 -10.85 -1.29 -9.40
CA PHE A 88 -10.20 -0.64 -8.26
C PHE A 88 -10.13 0.88 -8.44
N ALA A 89 -9.97 1.36 -9.68
CA ALA A 89 -9.93 2.79 -9.97
C ALA A 89 -11.25 3.51 -9.60
N GLU A 90 -12.37 2.80 -9.61
CA GLU A 90 -13.68 3.36 -9.24
C GLU A 90 -13.90 3.42 -7.72
N LYS A 91 -13.22 2.56 -6.97
CA LYS A 91 -13.45 2.36 -5.52
C LYS A 91 -12.36 2.93 -4.64
N CYS A 92 -11.17 3.14 -5.20
CA CYS A 92 -9.98 3.55 -4.47
C CYS A 92 -9.54 4.96 -4.87
N THR A 93 -9.00 5.70 -3.93
CA THR A 93 -8.53 7.07 -4.15
C THR A 93 -7.31 7.11 -5.08
N SER A 94 -6.47 6.08 -5.02
CA SER A 94 -5.28 5.96 -5.85
C SER A 94 -4.96 4.48 -6.09
N VAL A 95 -4.64 4.15 -7.33
CA VAL A 95 -4.15 2.84 -7.74
C VAL A 95 -2.76 3.04 -8.35
N VAL A 96 -1.79 2.30 -7.85
CA VAL A 96 -0.41 2.27 -8.35
C VAL A 96 -0.16 0.89 -8.93
N GLU A 97 0.49 0.84 -10.06
CA GLU A 97 0.89 -0.41 -10.71
C GLU A 97 2.37 -0.67 -10.47
N THR A 98 2.70 -1.91 -10.24
CA THR A 98 4.09 -2.37 -10.09
C THR A 98 4.29 -3.72 -10.78
N VAL A 99 5.55 -4.08 -10.95
CA VAL A 99 6.00 -5.42 -11.38
C VAL A 99 6.80 -6.05 -10.25
N THR A 100 7.03 -7.36 -10.32
CA THR A 100 7.73 -8.07 -9.26
C THR A 100 9.21 -7.67 -9.20
N ALA A 101 9.63 -7.16 -8.04
CA ALA A 101 11.00 -6.76 -7.75
C ALA A 101 11.32 -6.93 -6.25
N GLU A 102 12.61 -6.92 -5.90
CA GLU A 102 13.04 -7.02 -4.50
C GLU A 102 12.87 -5.69 -3.75
N GLU A 103 13.16 -4.57 -4.43
CA GLU A 103 13.10 -3.21 -3.87
C GLU A 103 12.47 -2.24 -4.88
N PHE A 104 11.87 -1.18 -4.39
CA PHE A 104 11.44 -0.05 -5.22
C PHE A 104 12.66 0.70 -5.76
N GLU A 105 12.64 1.07 -7.03
CA GLU A 105 13.65 1.93 -7.65
C GLU A 105 13.53 3.40 -7.22
#